data_2753327575284e02426bb49979d9e0f1
#
_entry.id   2753327575284e02426bb49979d9e0f1
#
_cell.length_a   1.000
_cell.length_b   1.000
_cell.length_c   1.000
_cell.angle_alpha   90.00
_cell.angle_beta   90.00
_cell.angle_gamma   90.00
#
_symmetry.space_group_name_H-M   'P 1'
#
loop_
_entity.id
_entity.type
_entity.pdbx_description
1 polymer ?
#
loop_
_entity_poly.entity_id
_entity_poly.type
_entity_poly.pdbx_seq_one_letter_code
_entity_poly.pdbx_strand_id
1 'polypeptide(L)'
;MRIARKFGVLAVAVSSLALLSACGGAPPAAKVAQVQPAELPPGASWNGVYFNELYGNLHLVHTGSTIQGKWKRTDGSAWGEMHGSVTGNLFRFEWAEYKDGFVGAAGTSRGKGFFVYKRPDGENVDDRLEGEWGFGDDELGNPWQCVKQRNKEPDLKSIGSTVDATGPVGDWE
;
A
#
# COMPACT_ATOMS: atom_id res chain seq x y z
N MET A 1 48.57 -79.14 24.07
CA MET A 1 47.97 -78.63 22.85
C MET A 1 47.05 -77.49 23.27
N ARG A 2 47.52 -76.19 23.13
CA ARG A 2 46.76 -75.01 23.61
C ARG A 2 46.42 -74.12 22.37
N ILE A 3 45.17 -74.00 22.07
CA ILE A 3 44.65 -73.19 21.00
C ILE A 3 44.32 -71.79 21.54
N ALA A 4 45.03 -70.76 21.14
CA ALA A 4 44.80 -69.40 21.46
C ALA A 4 43.79 -68.80 20.46
N ARG A 5 42.60 -68.37 20.94
CA ARG A 5 41.61 -67.63 20.18
C ARG A 5 41.94 -66.14 20.28
N LYS A 6 42.22 -65.48 19.14
CA LYS A 6 42.33 -64.04 19.03
C LYS A 6 40.92 -63.45 18.84
N PHE A 7 40.50 -62.62 19.76
CA PHE A 7 39.30 -61.78 19.59
C PHE A 7 39.69 -60.50 18.87
N GLY A 8 39.17 -60.34 17.69
CA GLY A 8 39.25 -59.05 16.95
C GLY A 8 38.16 -58.09 17.45
N VAL A 9 38.55 -56.92 17.92
CA VAL A 9 37.63 -55.84 18.30
C VAL A 9 37.32 -55.01 17.06
N LEU A 10 36.08 -55.04 16.62
CA LEU A 10 35.55 -54.23 15.53
C LEU A 10 35.12 -52.89 16.08
N ALA A 11 35.89 -51.84 15.82
CA ALA A 11 35.52 -50.47 16.18
C ALA A 11 34.52 -49.90 15.13
N VAL A 12 33.26 -49.71 15.52
CA VAL A 12 32.25 -49.06 14.71
C VAL A 12 32.34 -47.57 14.96
N ALA A 13 32.83 -46.82 13.97
CA ALA A 13 32.82 -45.38 13.97
C ALA A 13 31.42 -44.88 13.60
N VAL A 14 30.69 -44.36 14.56
CA VAL A 14 29.37 -43.70 14.34
C VAL A 14 29.65 -42.26 13.93
N SER A 15 29.55 -41.96 12.64
CA SER A 15 29.60 -40.62 12.08
C SER A 15 28.25 -39.91 12.37
N SER A 16 28.21 -39.01 13.36
CA SER A 16 27.08 -38.16 13.65
C SER A 16 26.96 -37.06 12.60
N LEU A 17 26.04 -37.21 11.64
CA LEU A 17 25.68 -36.16 10.69
C LEU A 17 24.83 -35.13 11.42
N ALA A 18 25.41 -34.00 11.81
CA ALA A 18 24.70 -32.85 12.36
C ALA A 18 23.91 -32.17 11.25
N LEU A 19 22.60 -32.40 11.20
CA LEU A 19 21.67 -31.65 10.36
C LEU A 19 21.54 -30.23 10.95
N LEU A 20 22.25 -29.28 10.36
CA LEU A 20 22.01 -27.85 10.58
C LEU A 20 20.66 -27.50 9.93
N SER A 21 19.58 -27.56 10.72
CA SER A 21 18.30 -26.99 10.36
C SER A 21 18.47 -25.48 10.31
N ALA A 22 18.70 -24.93 9.11
CA ALA A 22 18.60 -23.50 8.85
C ALA A 22 17.12 -23.10 9.08
N CYS A 23 16.80 -22.53 10.23
CA CYS A 23 15.54 -21.83 10.48
C CYS A 23 15.50 -20.57 9.59
N GLY A 24 15.24 -20.73 8.31
CA GLY A 24 14.77 -19.68 7.44
C GLY A 24 13.31 -19.40 7.84
N GLY A 25 13.08 -18.48 8.78
CA GLY A 25 11.72 -18.00 9.08
C GLY A 25 11.11 -17.44 7.80
N ALA A 26 9.91 -17.92 7.41
CA ALA A 26 9.17 -17.28 6.34
C ALA A 26 8.97 -15.80 6.69
N PRO A 27 9.04 -14.89 5.71
CA PRO A 27 8.74 -13.49 5.96
C PRO A 27 7.35 -13.37 6.58
N PRO A 28 7.13 -12.40 7.50
CA PRO A 28 5.82 -12.21 8.12
C PRO A 28 4.76 -11.98 7.02
N ALA A 29 3.60 -12.60 7.20
CA ALA A 29 2.49 -12.44 6.27
C ALA A 29 2.03 -10.96 6.25
N ALA A 30 1.69 -10.47 5.06
CA ALA A 30 1.18 -9.11 4.88
C ALA A 30 -0.12 -8.89 5.68
N LYS A 31 -0.26 -7.70 6.27
CA LYS A 31 -1.46 -7.28 7.01
C LYS A 31 -2.53 -6.84 6.03
N VAL A 32 -3.46 -7.73 5.73
CA VAL A 32 -4.56 -7.49 4.79
C VAL A 32 -5.85 -7.14 5.53
N ALA A 33 -6.51 -6.08 5.10
CA ALA A 33 -7.77 -5.62 5.67
C ALA A 33 -8.91 -6.61 5.43
N GLN A 34 -9.60 -7.02 6.49
CA GLN A 34 -10.76 -7.92 6.44
C GLN A 34 -12.07 -7.13 6.24
N VAL A 35 -12.07 -6.20 5.27
CA VAL A 35 -13.24 -5.37 4.96
C VAL A 35 -13.99 -5.98 3.77
N GLN A 36 -15.30 -6.12 3.92
CA GLN A 36 -16.18 -6.60 2.86
C GLN A 36 -16.83 -5.41 2.13
N PRO A 37 -16.96 -5.46 0.80
CA PRO A 37 -17.67 -4.45 0.06
C PRO A 37 -19.18 -4.49 0.38
N ALA A 38 -19.80 -3.32 0.39
CA ALA A 38 -21.24 -3.14 0.43
C ALA A 38 -21.68 -2.31 -0.79
N GLU A 39 -22.96 -2.08 -0.95
CA GLU A 39 -23.45 -1.20 -2.01
C GLU A 39 -22.97 0.23 -1.80
N LEU A 40 -22.65 0.91 -2.91
CA LEU A 40 -22.37 2.34 -2.88
C LEU A 40 -23.69 3.09 -2.56
N PRO A 41 -23.71 4.07 -1.65
CA PRO A 41 -24.93 4.82 -1.32
C PRO A 41 -25.60 5.40 -2.57
N PRO A 42 -26.93 5.40 -2.67
CA PRO A 42 -27.65 5.91 -3.84
C PRO A 42 -27.23 7.34 -4.20
N GLY A 43 -26.90 7.56 -5.48
CA GLY A 43 -26.44 8.86 -5.98
C GLY A 43 -25.02 9.24 -5.54
N ALA A 44 -24.30 8.37 -4.83
CA ALA A 44 -22.89 8.59 -4.51
C ALA A 44 -21.99 8.36 -5.71
N SER A 45 -20.85 9.01 -5.73
CA SER A 45 -19.83 8.88 -6.77
C SER A 45 -18.45 8.93 -6.15
N TRP A 46 -17.59 8.03 -6.58
CA TRP A 46 -16.17 8.04 -6.23
C TRP A 46 -15.42 9.23 -6.84
N ASN A 47 -15.90 9.75 -7.98
CA ASN A 47 -15.32 10.96 -8.56
C ASN A 47 -15.43 12.13 -7.58
N GLY A 48 -14.33 12.83 -7.38
CA GLY A 48 -14.33 14.01 -6.53
C GLY A 48 -12.98 14.34 -5.92
N VAL A 49 -12.98 15.39 -5.15
CA VAL A 49 -11.86 15.83 -4.32
C VAL A 49 -12.21 15.57 -2.86
N TYR A 50 -11.29 14.95 -2.13
CA TYR A 50 -11.47 14.60 -0.73
C TYR A 50 -10.35 15.25 0.08
N PHE A 51 -10.68 15.91 1.16
CA PHE A 51 -9.71 16.64 1.97
C PHE A 51 -9.38 15.93 3.27
N ASN A 52 -8.11 15.94 3.60
CA ASN A 52 -7.55 15.55 4.89
C ASN A 52 -6.48 16.57 5.29
N GLU A 53 -6.37 16.90 6.57
CA GLU A 53 -5.43 17.92 7.05
C GLU A 53 -3.95 17.58 6.79
N LEU A 54 -3.58 16.31 6.88
CA LEU A 54 -2.21 15.83 6.66
C LEU A 54 -1.91 15.62 5.17
N TYR A 55 -2.79 14.89 4.47
CA TYR A 55 -2.58 14.48 3.08
C TYR A 55 -3.08 15.51 2.04
N GLY A 56 -3.77 16.56 2.49
CA GLY A 56 -4.30 17.60 1.63
C GLY A 56 -5.48 17.13 0.77
N ASN A 57 -5.57 17.63 -0.45
CA ASN A 57 -6.62 17.26 -1.39
C ASN A 57 -6.22 15.98 -2.15
N LEU A 58 -7.02 14.95 -1.98
CA LEU A 58 -6.97 13.72 -2.77
C LEU A 58 -7.99 13.83 -3.91
N HIS A 59 -7.53 13.83 -5.13
CA HIS A 59 -8.34 13.83 -6.34
C HIS A 59 -8.54 12.38 -6.79
N LEU A 60 -9.79 11.92 -6.92
CA LEU A 60 -10.13 10.58 -7.40
C LEU A 60 -10.91 10.65 -8.70
N VAL A 61 -10.50 9.86 -9.68
CA VAL A 61 -11.21 9.66 -10.96
C VAL A 61 -11.54 8.18 -11.11
N HIS A 62 -12.84 7.89 -11.21
CA HIS A 62 -13.39 6.54 -11.35
C HIS A 62 -13.75 6.25 -12.80
N THR A 63 -13.26 5.14 -13.34
CA THR A 63 -13.55 4.68 -14.70
C THR A 63 -13.79 3.17 -14.69
N GLY A 64 -15.01 2.77 -15.00
CA GLY A 64 -15.39 1.34 -14.98
C GLY A 64 -15.26 0.74 -13.58
N SER A 65 -14.37 -0.22 -13.39
CA SER A 65 -14.09 -0.87 -12.09
C SER A 65 -12.80 -0.39 -11.44
N THR A 66 -12.18 0.68 -11.95
CA THR A 66 -10.89 1.18 -11.46
C THR A 66 -10.99 2.64 -11.03
N ILE A 67 -10.16 2.99 -10.05
CA ILE A 67 -9.98 4.37 -9.60
C ILE A 67 -8.50 4.71 -9.73
N GLN A 68 -8.24 5.92 -10.23
CA GLN A 68 -6.95 6.59 -10.16
C GLN A 68 -7.06 7.79 -9.24
N GLY A 69 -6.04 8.03 -8.43
CA GLY A 69 -5.99 9.15 -7.52
C GLY A 69 -4.63 9.81 -7.46
N LYS A 70 -4.63 11.10 -7.13
CA LYS A 70 -3.42 11.85 -6.80
C LYS A 70 -3.69 12.80 -5.64
N TRP A 71 -2.66 13.01 -4.83
CA TRP A 71 -2.71 13.97 -3.72
C TRP A 71 -1.41 14.74 -3.59
N LYS A 72 -1.49 15.89 -2.93
CA LYS A 72 -0.32 16.63 -2.49
C LYS A 72 -0.50 16.99 -1.03
N ARG A 73 0.51 16.73 -0.20
CA ARG A 73 0.49 17.05 1.23
C ARG A 73 0.24 18.53 1.45
N THR A 74 -0.45 18.86 2.51
CA THR A 74 -0.82 20.25 2.84
C THR A 74 0.40 21.16 2.99
N ASP A 75 1.49 20.63 3.52
CA ASP A 75 2.77 21.33 3.70
C ASP A 75 3.64 21.36 2.42
N GLY A 76 3.18 20.73 1.35
CA GLY A 76 3.90 20.64 0.09
C GLY A 76 5.11 19.71 0.07
N SER A 77 5.41 19.01 1.19
CA SER A 77 6.61 18.19 1.34
C SER A 77 6.65 16.93 0.46
N ALA A 78 5.48 16.49 -0.02
CA ALA A 78 5.35 15.32 -0.87
C ALA A 78 4.07 15.37 -1.69
N TRP A 79 4.06 14.63 -2.79
CA TRP A 79 2.87 14.31 -3.55
C TRP A 79 2.83 12.80 -3.82
N GLY A 80 1.65 12.28 -4.13
CA GLY A 80 1.52 10.86 -4.39
C GLY A 80 0.44 10.53 -5.39
N GLU A 81 0.45 9.28 -5.81
CA GLU A 81 -0.53 8.70 -6.71
C GLU A 81 -0.97 7.33 -6.21
N MET A 82 -2.19 6.98 -6.54
CA MET A 82 -2.77 5.67 -6.24
C MET A 82 -3.60 5.17 -7.41
N HIS A 83 -3.70 3.85 -7.53
CA HIS A 83 -4.59 3.20 -8.48
C HIS A 83 -5.05 1.86 -7.91
N GLY A 84 -6.20 1.41 -8.34
CA GLY A 84 -6.70 0.12 -7.89
C GLY A 84 -8.11 -0.17 -8.33
N SER A 85 -8.70 -1.19 -7.72
CA SER A 85 -10.03 -1.70 -8.05
C SER A 85 -11.08 -1.26 -7.04
N VAL A 86 -12.30 -1.00 -7.55
CA VAL A 86 -13.46 -0.66 -6.74
C VAL A 86 -14.56 -1.71 -6.88
N THR A 87 -15.17 -2.07 -5.76
CA THR A 87 -16.37 -2.92 -5.70
C THR A 87 -17.34 -2.26 -4.72
N GLY A 88 -18.46 -1.77 -5.24
CA GLY A 88 -19.43 -1.04 -4.43
C GLY A 88 -18.80 0.15 -3.69
N ASN A 89 -18.87 0.12 -2.37
CA ASN A 89 -18.31 1.15 -1.51
C ASN A 89 -16.87 0.89 -1.03
N LEU A 90 -16.18 -0.14 -1.56
CA LEU A 90 -14.82 -0.50 -1.19
C LEU A 90 -13.86 -0.27 -2.37
N PHE A 91 -12.84 0.54 -2.16
CA PHE A 91 -11.71 0.78 -3.06
C PHE A 91 -10.44 0.24 -2.43
N ARG A 92 -9.77 -0.73 -3.09
CA ARG A 92 -8.44 -1.24 -2.72
C ARG A 92 -7.42 -0.72 -3.72
N PHE A 93 -6.30 -0.20 -3.20
CA PHE A 93 -5.33 0.50 -4.03
C PHE A 93 -3.88 0.13 -3.69
N GLU A 94 -3.04 0.32 -4.68
CA GLU A 94 -1.60 0.50 -4.53
C GLU A 94 -1.29 1.99 -4.62
N TRP A 95 -0.29 2.43 -3.87
CA TRP A 95 0.09 3.83 -3.81
C TRP A 95 1.61 4.03 -3.90
N ALA A 96 2.01 5.20 -4.41
CA ALA A 96 3.37 5.70 -4.35
C ALA A 96 3.34 7.16 -3.90
N GLU A 97 4.25 7.54 -3.00
CA GLU A 97 4.46 8.91 -2.56
C GLU A 97 5.89 9.33 -2.84
N TYR A 98 6.06 10.53 -3.35
CA TYR A 98 7.32 11.12 -3.78
C TYR A 98 7.60 12.34 -2.93
N LYS A 99 8.74 12.35 -2.23
CA LYS A 99 9.19 13.49 -1.43
C LYS A 99 9.73 14.58 -2.34
N ASP A 100 9.31 15.82 -2.09
CA ASP A 100 9.79 17.00 -2.82
C ASP A 100 11.30 17.18 -2.57
N GLY A 101 12.03 17.51 -3.64
CA GLY A 101 13.49 17.67 -3.58
C GLY A 101 14.33 16.39 -3.54
N PHE A 102 13.70 15.21 -3.58
CA PHE A 102 14.39 13.91 -3.63
C PHE A 102 14.15 13.21 -4.96
N VAL A 103 15.18 12.52 -5.44
CA VAL A 103 15.13 11.79 -6.72
C VAL A 103 15.31 10.30 -6.49
N GLY A 104 14.53 9.50 -7.22
CA GLY A 104 14.67 8.03 -7.23
C GLY A 104 14.18 7.35 -5.95
N ALA A 105 14.71 6.18 -5.67
CA ALA A 105 14.24 5.30 -4.59
C ALA A 105 14.33 5.91 -3.19
N ALA A 106 15.32 6.79 -2.95
CA ALA A 106 15.49 7.45 -1.64
C ALA A 106 14.35 8.42 -1.30
N GLY A 107 13.68 8.97 -2.32
CA GLY A 107 12.54 9.87 -2.17
C GLY A 107 11.19 9.21 -2.35
N THR A 108 11.13 7.91 -2.66
CA THR A 108 9.88 7.23 -3.01
C THR A 108 9.48 6.21 -1.95
N SER A 109 8.25 6.31 -1.47
CA SER A 109 7.60 5.30 -0.63
C SER A 109 6.47 4.63 -1.41
N ARG A 110 6.19 3.36 -1.13
CA ARG A 110 5.15 2.57 -1.81
C ARG A 110 4.43 1.66 -0.83
N GLY A 111 3.20 1.31 -1.16
CA GLY A 111 2.44 0.38 -0.37
C GLY A 111 1.05 0.12 -0.92
N LYS A 112 0.21 -0.41 -0.07
CA LYS A 112 -1.18 -0.75 -0.36
C LYS A 112 -2.11 -0.12 0.66
N GLY A 113 -3.39 -0.10 0.35
CA GLY A 113 -4.38 0.39 1.28
C GLY A 113 -5.80 0.17 0.75
N PHE A 114 -6.74 0.65 1.54
CA PHE A 114 -8.14 0.62 1.15
C PHE A 114 -8.89 1.85 1.65
N PHE A 115 -9.98 2.17 0.97
CA PHE A 115 -11.00 3.11 1.43
C PHE A 115 -12.38 2.48 1.38
N VAL A 116 -13.18 2.76 2.40
CA VAL A 116 -14.61 2.52 2.41
C VAL A 116 -15.31 3.87 2.24
N TYR A 117 -16.16 3.95 1.21
CA TYR A 117 -17.01 5.12 1.02
C TYR A 117 -18.14 5.10 2.03
N LYS A 118 -18.31 6.21 2.74
CA LYS A 118 -19.32 6.39 3.77
C LYS A 118 -20.19 7.62 3.47
N ARG A 119 -21.50 7.46 3.65
CA ARG A 119 -22.44 8.57 3.73
C ARG A 119 -23.00 8.59 5.15
N PRO A 120 -22.55 9.50 6.01
CA PRO A 120 -23.14 9.64 7.35
C PRO A 120 -24.60 10.05 7.28
N ASP A 121 -25.38 9.67 8.29
CA ASP A 121 -26.75 10.10 8.44
C ASP A 121 -26.82 11.61 8.76
N GLY A 122 -27.85 12.27 8.26
CA GLY A 122 -28.10 13.69 8.52
C GLY A 122 -28.27 14.52 7.25
N GLU A 123 -28.92 15.67 7.40
CA GLU A 123 -29.02 16.66 6.34
C GLU A 123 -27.71 17.45 6.23
N ASN A 124 -27.27 17.68 4.98
CA ASN A 124 -26.06 18.46 4.67
C ASN A 124 -24.73 17.89 5.21
N VAL A 125 -24.67 16.60 5.50
CA VAL A 125 -23.42 15.93 5.86
C VAL A 125 -22.67 15.52 4.60
N ASP A 126 -21.35 15.74 4.61
CA ASP A 126 -20.51 15.37 3.47
C ASP A 126 -20.15 13.88 3.48
N ASP A 127 -20.11 13.29 2.29
CA ASP A 127 -19.58 11.94 2.11
C ASP A 127 -18.11 11.87 2.55
N ARG A 128 -17.67 10.69 3.01
CA ARG A 128 -16.34 10.46 3.55
C ARG A 128 -15.71 9.21 2.97
N LEU A 129 -14.39 9.21 2.98
CA LEU A 129 -13.59 8.01 2.81
C LEU A 129 -12.96 7.67 4.16
N GLU A 130 -13.09 6.43 4.58
CA GLU A 130 -12.46 5.91 5.78
C GLU A 130 -11.66 4.67 5.42
N GLY A 131 -10.41 4.62 5.81
CA GLY A 131 -9.55 3.48 5.50
C GLY A 131 -8.20 3.54 6.17
N GLU A 132 -7.33 2.69 5.69
CA GLU A 132 -5.95 2.58 6.14
C GLU A 132 -5.03 2.31 4.96
N TRP A 133 -3.75 2.54 5.21
CA TRP A 133 -2.67 2.16 4.31
C TRP A 133 -1.46 1.62 5.09
N GLY A 134 -0.66 0.80 4.43
CA GLY A 134 0.59 0.26 4.93
C GLY A 134 1.69 0.34 3.89
N PHE A 135 2.91 0.00 4.28
CA PHE A 135 4.08 -0.07 3.41
C PHE A 135 4.21 -1.45 2.76
N GLY A 136 4.77 -1.48 1.55
CA GLY A 136 4.98 -2.72 0.81
C GLY A 136 3.66 -3.44 0.53
N ASP A 137 3.52 -4.65 1.02
CA ASP A 137 2.32 -5.47 0.83
C ASP A 137 1.27 -5.29 1.94
N ASP A 138 1.56 -4.53 3.00
CA ASP A 138 0.61 -4.25 4.06
C ASP A 138 -0.47 -3.26 3.59
N GLU A 139 -1.74 -3.55 3.88
CA GLU A 139 -2.87 -2.63 3.69
C GLU A 139 -3.21 -1.85 4.96
N LEU A 140 -2.66 -2.25 6.11
CA LEU A 140 -2.99 -1.73 7.43
C LEU A 140 -1.77 -1.10 8.10
N GLY A 141 -2.01 -0.09 8.94
CA GLY A 141 -0.99 0.50 9.79
C GLY A 141 -1.14 1.99 10.01
N ASN A 142 -1.68 2.72 9.06
CA ASN A 142 -1.86 4.16 9.15
C ASN A 142 -3.29 4.54 8.73
N PRO A 143 -4.09 5.15 9.60
CA PRO A 143 -5.44 5.57 9.24
C PRO A 143 -5.42 6.72 8.24
N TRP A 144 -6.36 6.70 7.31
CA TRP A 144 -6.61 7.79 6.37
C TRP A 144 -8.10 8.05 6.26
N GLN A 145 -8.53 9.21 6.70
CA GLN A 145 -9.90 9.67 6.62
C GLN A 145 -9.97 10.97 5.84
N CYS A 146 -10.91 11.08 4.90
CA CYS A 146 -11.07 12.26 4.06
C CYS A 146 -12.54 12.64 3.97
N VAL A 147 -12.81 13.95 3.81
CA VAL A 147 -14.14 14.50 3.61
C VAL A 147 -14.29 15.01 2.19
N LYS A 148 -15.36 14.62 1.51
CA LYS A 148 -15.65 15.02 0.13
C LYS A 148 -15.92 16.52 0.04
N GLN A 149 -15.28 17.17 -0.92
CA GLN A 149 -15.43 18.60 -1.19
C GLN A 149 -16.49 18.80 -2.28
N ARG A 150 -17.66 19.32 -1.93
CA ARG A 150 -18.85 19.41 -2.82
C ARG A 150 -18.62 20.22 -4.09
N ASN A 151 -17.78 21.25 -4.00
CA ASN A 151 -17.61 22.24 -5.07
C ASN A 151 -16.27 22.12 -5.79
N LYS A 152 -15.61 20.95 -5.68
CA LYS A 152 -14.32 20.70 -6.35
C LYS A 152 -14.44 19.51 -7.29
N GLU A 153 -14.03 19.73 -8.53
CA GLU A 153 -13.85 18.66 -9.50
C GLU A 153 -12.44 18.09 -9.44
N PRO A 154 -12.27 16.77 -9.62
CA PRO A 154 -10.96 16.14 -9.59
C PRO A 154 -10.16 16.51 -10.85
N ASP A 155 -8.92 16.94 -10.65
CA ASP A 155 -7.94 17.16 -11.72
C ASP A 155 -6.62 16.49 -11.36
N LEU A 156 -6.34 15.34 -11.96
CA LEU A 156 -5.10 14.59 -11.72
C LEU A 156 -3.87 15.29 -12.33
N LYS A 157 -4.05 16.22 -13.28
CA LYS A 157 -2.94 16.95 -13.92
C LYS A 157 -2.45 18.11 -13.08
N SER A 158 -3.26 18.59 -12.14
CA SER A 158 -2.89 19.68 -11.23
C SER A 158 -1.88 19.24 -10.15
N ILE A 159 -1.64 17.92 -10.00
CA ILE A 159 -0.73 17.37 -9.01
C ILE A 159 0.44 16.73 -9.75
N GLY A 160 1.65 16.93 -9.24
CA GLY A 160 2.92 16.50 -9.81
C GLY A 160 2.88 15.15 -10.52
N SER A 161 3.83 14.91 -11.40
CA SER A 161 3.97 13.69 -12.16
C SER A 161 5.25 12.96 -11.75
N THR A 162 5.39 11.70 -12.16
CA THR A 162 6.64 10.94 -11.95
C THR A 162 7.86 11.64 -12.55
N VAL A 163 7.66 12.49 -13.54
CA VAL A 163 8.73 13.32 -14.14
C VAL A 163 9.25 14.34 -13.13
N ASP A 164 8.36 14.95 -12.33
CA ASP A 164 8.76 15.91 -11.29
C ASP A 164 9.57 15.24 -10.18
N ALA A 165 9.28 13.96 -9.89
CA ALA A 165 10.01 13.17 -8.89
C ALA A 165 11.39 12.69 -9.38
N THR A 166 11.61 12.61 -10.70
CA THR A 166 12.88 12.18 -11.29
C THR A 166 13.79 13.36 -11.69
N GLY A 167 13.31 14.59 -11.55
CA GLY A 167 13.95 15.81 -12.09
C GLY A 167 13.74 15.93 -13.61
N PRO A 168 14.11 17.06 -14.20
CA PRO A 168 14.00 17.24 -15.64
C PRO A 168 14.87 16.18 -16.33
N VAL A 169 14.25 15.33 -17.12
CA VAL A 169 14.97 14.58 -18.16
C VAL A 169 15.37 15.64 -19.18
N GLY A 170 16.57 16.15 -19.02
CA GLY A 170 17.11 17.10 -19.97
C GLY A 170 17.27 16.38 -21.31
N ASP A 171 16.42 16.72 -22.27
CA ASP A 171 16.72 16.53 -23.67
C ASP A 171 17.90 17.48 -23.99
N TRP A 172 19.10 16.97 -23.84
CA TRP A 172 20.29 17.60 -24.38
C TRP A 172 20.53 16.98 -25.75
N GLU A 173 19.91 17.55 -26.77
CA GLU A 173 20.46 17.52 -28.11
C GLU A 173 21.44 18.67 -28.29
#